data_927b5e7ca49bd6c3c0196b97ff649780
#
_entry.id   927b5e7ca49bd6c3c0196b97ff649780
#
_cell.length_a   1.000
_cell.length_b   1.000
_cell.length_c   1.000
_cell.angle_alpha   90.00
_cell.angle_beta   90.00
_cell.angle_gamma   90.00
#
_symmetry.space_group_name_H-M   'P 1'
#
loop_
_entity.id
_entity.type
_entity.pdbx_description
1 polymer ?
#
loop_
_entity_poly.entity_id
_entity_poly.type
_entity_poly.pdbx_seq_one_letter_code
_entity_poly.pdbx_strand_id
1 'polypeptide(L)'
;VHLIDDPSRGATLEMVIAKLRHKNPAIQIIALSATIGNPGDLAGWLGAELVESDWRPVDLREGVFFWNGIRFADRDREVERRSKYEDLDLVLDTVAEGGQCLVFVSSRKNAEAFAKRAASGLKLKNPILAGYADKLRSSASTDMGKTLAACVAQGAAFHHAGLAREERQIVEAGFREGQIRVIASTPTLAAGLNLPARRVIVRDYLRFNAGEGMVPIPVREYRQMAGRAGRPHLDPYGEAVLIAKSEEMVDELFDCYINAPAEDVRSRCADEAVLCTHILSLIATGFAREADEVFAFMDGTFYAHQGESPRALSRAVCRALEFLREAEMITEVGEWIEATEYGSLVSRLYIDPRSAEVIVAAMIDRQEYTDIGFLHLLCSTPDMPTLYIRRDDMYLLDRFLADHRDDLWTDIPWDAGEGFDRSLKTALLLADWADEVGEDTICERYRVGPGDIYGMVESVAWLVHAARSLAKLFAPHLAAPIEEMELRTKHGIKKELLPLIRLHGIGRVRARRLFNNNLGSIEALRAAGPEKVGKILGQGIAARIFEQLEGTREEVGEVSEEQSTLSRFG
;
A
#
# COMPACT_ATOMS: atom_id res chain seq x y z
N VAL A 1 -15.07 9.71 5.86
CA VAL A 1 -15.63 8.75 6.84
C VAL A 1 -15.93 7.39 6.20
N HIS A 2 -16.32 7.33 4.90
CA HIS A 2 -16.56 6.05 4.19
C HIS A 2 -15.39 5.05 4.25
N LEU A 3 -14.18 5.49 4.62
CA LEU A 3 -13.02 4.63 4.86
C LEU A 3 -13.12 3.76 6.13
N ILE A 4 -14.16 3.92 6.95
CA ILE A 4 -14.43 3.03 8.09
C ILE A 4 -14.60 1.56 7.62
N ASP A 5 -15.09 1.34 6.40
CA ASP A 5 -15.20 0.02 5.79
C ASP A 5 -13.92 -0.44 5.06
N ASP A 6 -12.82 0.31 5.13
CA ASP A 6 -11.54 -0.09 4.53
C ASP A 6 -10.89 -1.19 5.38
N PRO A 7 -10.54 -2.36 4.79
CA PRO A 7 -10.00 -3.48 5.56
C PRO A 7 -8.72 -3.16 6.34
N SER A 8 -7.91 -2.21 5.86
CA SER A 8 -6.61 -1.89 6.47
C SER A 8 -6.64 -0.70 7.42
N ARG A 9 -7.56 0.26 7.22
CA ARG A 9 -7.57 1.53 7.94
C ARG A 9 -8.87 1.82 8.68
N GLY A 10 -9.93 1.07 8.36
CA GLY A 10 -11.28 1.37 8.83
C GLY A 10 -11.39 1.32 10.35
N ALA A 11 -10.93 0.26 10.95
CA ALA A 11 -10.99 0.10 12.39
C ALA A 11 -10.14 1.15 13.14
N THR A 12 -8.94 1.46 12.63
CA THR A 12 -8.10 2.52 13.21
C THR A 12 -8.81 3.87 13.17
N LEU A 13 -9.45 4.22 12.04
CA LEU A 13 -10.21 5.46 11.91
C LEU A 13 -11.37 5.51 12.91
N GLU A 14 -12.12 4.43 13.04
CA GLU A 14 -13.23 4.30 13.99
C GLU A 14 -12.76 4.49 15.43
N MET A 15 -11.70 3.80 15.83
CA MET A 15 -11.14 3.85 17.18
C MET A 15 -10.56 5.23 17.51
N VAL A 16 -9.93 5.91 16.55
CA VAL A 16 -9.46 7.29 16.75
C VAL A 16 -10.64 8.24 17.00
N ILE A 17 -11.69 8.12 16.20
CA ILE A 17 -12.91 8.94 16.38
C ILE A 17 -13.55 8.64 17.75
N ALA A 18 -13.69 7.37 18.13
CA ALA A 18 -14.24 6.98 19.42
C ALA A 18 -13.39 7.51 20.59
N LYS A 19 -12.04 7.43 20.50
CA LYS A 19 -11.12 8.02 21.51
C LYS A 19 -11.28 9.52 21.63
N LEU A 20 -11.37 10.26 20.52
CA LEU A 20 -11.55 11.70 20.51
C LEU A 20 -12.87 12.11 21.19
N ARG A 21 -13.97 11.41 20.87
CA ARG A 21 -15.29 11.67 21.47
C ARG A 21 -15.33 11.32 22.95
N HIS A 22 -14.72 10.21 23.33
CA HIS A 22 -14.62 9.81 24.74
C HIS A 22 -13.84 10.85 25.57
N LYS A 23 -12.71 11.33 25.04
CA LYS A 23 -11.86 12.32 25.72
C LYS A 23 -12.48 13.72 25.78
N ASN A 24 -13.19 14.11 24.75
CA ASN A 24 -13.87 15.41 24.66
C ASN A 24 -15.25 15.24 24.02
N PRO A 25 -16.30 14.98 24.83
CA PRO A 25 -17.66 14.83 24.33
C PRO A 25 -18.23 16.06 23.61
N ALA A 26 -17.63 17.25 23.82
CA ALA A 26 -18.01 18.50 23.16
C ALA A 26 -17.24 18.79 21.88
N ILE A 27 -16.41 17.84 21.40
CA ILE A 27 -15.63 18.01 20.17
C ILE A 27 -16.55 18.18 18.97
N GLN A 28 -16.31 19.20 18.16
CA GLN A 28 -16.99 19.37 16.89
C GLN A 28 -16.33 18.46 15.84
N ILE A 29 -17.12 17.58 15.21
CA ILE A 29 -16.65 16.67 14.17
C ILE A 29 -17.30 17.10 12.84
N ILE A 30 -16.45 17.36 11.84
CA ILE A 30 -16.87 17.53 10.44
C ILE A 30 -16.40 16.30 9.70
N ALA A 31 -17.35 15.50 9.22
CA ALA A 31 -17.10 14.25 8.51
C ALA A 31 -17.48 14.38 7.04
N LEU A 32 -16.49 14.19 6.14
CA LEU A 32 -16.73 14.17 4.71
C LEU A 32 -16.76 12.71 4.22
N SER A 33 -17.74 12.39 3.38
CA SER A 33 -17.92 11.05 2.82
C SER A 33 -18.15 11.09 1.30
N ALA A 34 -17.73 10.04 0.62
CA ALA A 34 -18.28 9.71 -0.70
C ALA A 34 -19.72 9.18 -0.54
N THR A 35 -20.39 8.89 -1.63
CA THR A 35 -21.72 8.25 -1.65
C THR A 35 -21.68 6.88 -0.96
N ILE A 36 -22.54 6.67 0.01
CA ILE A 36 -22.70 5.44 0.81
C ILE A 36 -24.18 5.14 0.99
N GLY A 37 -24.52 3.87 1.29
CA GLY A 37 -25.92 3.44 1.46
C GLY A 37 -26.56 3.88 2.76
N ASN A 38 -25.78 4.01 3.85
CA ASN A 38 -26.27 4.30 5.19
C ASN A 38 -25.67 5.56 5.83
N PRO A 39 -25.77 6.73 5.20
CA PRO A 39 -25.18 7.96 5.77
C PRO A 39 -25.83 8.34 7.10
N GLY A 40 -27.11 8.00 7.31
CA GLY A 40 -27.85 8.24 8.55
C GLY A 40 -27.27 7.49 9.75
N ASP A 41 -26.79 6.25 9.57
CA ASP A 41 -26.15 5.47 10.63
C ASP A 41 -24.86 6.13 11.12
N LEU A 42 -24.03 6.61 10.17
CA LEU A 42 -22.80 7.33 10.52
C LEU A 42 -23.09 8.67 11.21
N ALA A 43 -24.09 9.41 10.72
CA ALA A 43 -24.50 10.66 11.36
C ALA A 43 -25.04 10.41 12.77
N GLY A 44 -25.88 9.39 12.95
CA GLY A 44 -26.40 8.97 14.25
C GLY A 44 -25.29 8.57 15.22
N TRP A 45 -24.33 7.73 14.75
CA TRP A 45 -23.16 7.37 15.58
C TRP A 45 -22.35 8.58 15.99
N LEU A 46 -22.07 9.52 15.06
CA LEU A 46 -21.29 10.72 15.35
C LEU A 46 -22.05 11.77 16.16
N GLY A 47 -23.39 11.65 16.30
CA GLY A 47 -24.23 12.69 16.86
C GLY A 47 -24.19 13.97 15.99
N ALA A 48 -24.04 13.81 14.68
CA ALA A 48 -23.87 14.90 13.73
C ALA A 48 -25.13 15.11 12.89
N GLU A 49 -25.31 16.33 12.39
CA GLU A 49 -26.33 16.63 11.39
C GLU A 49 -25.91 16.09 10.02
N LEU A 50 -26.81 15.37 9.35
CA LEU A 50 -26.58 14.85 8.02
C LEU A 50 -26.89 15.93 6.96
N VAL A 51 -25.90 16.24 6.12
CA VAL A 51 -26.08 17.08 4.93
C VAL A 51 -25.81 16.24 3.70
N GLU A 52 -26.84 15.98 2.93
CA GLU A 52 -26.75 15.32 1.62
C GLU A 52 -26.87 16.32 0.50
N SER A 53 -26.06 16.16 -0.55
CA SER A 53 -26.07 17.04 -1.71
C SER A 53 -25.69 16.29 -2.96
N ASP A 54 -26.55 16.35 -3.96
CA ASP A 54 -26.31 15.85 -5.31
C ASP A 54 -25.58 16.85 -6.20
N TRP A 55 -25.21 18.02 -5.63
CA TRP A 55 -24.52 19.04 -6.38
C TRP A 55 -23.17 18.57 -6.91
N ARG A 56 -22.93 18.80 -8.20
CA ARG A 56 -21.66 18.56 -8.87
C ARG A 56 -21.20 19.78 -9.64
N PRO A 57 -19.88 20.06 -9.67
CA PRO A 57 -19.36 21.20 -10.45
C PRO A 57 -19.46 20.98 -11.95
N VAL A 58 -19.58 19.72 -12.40
CA VAL A 58 -19.75 19.32 -13.80
C VAL A 58 -20.82 18.24 -13.87
N ASP A 59 -21.77 18.41 -14.78
CA ASP A 59 -22.84 17.43 -15.02
C ASP A 59 -22.28 16.05 -15.38
N LEU A 60 -22.75 14.99 -14.71
CA LEU A 60 -22.32 13.61 -14.93
C LEU A 60 -23.36 12.87 -15.76
N ARG A 61 -22.92 12.28 -16.85
CA ARG A 61 -23.71 11.38 -17.69
C ARG A 61 -23.18 9.97 -17.55
N GLU A 62 -24.02 9.10 -17.03
CA GLU A 62 -23.69 7.69 -16.83
C GLU A 62 -24.36 6.85 -17.92
N GLY A 63 -23.60 5.94 -18.53
CA GLY A 63 -24.11 5.14 -19.64
C GLY A 63 -23.38 3.82 -19.81
N VAL A 64 -23.92 2.99 -20.68
CA VAL A 64 -23.34 1.69 -21.04
C VAL A 64 -23.05 1.66 -22.52
N PHE A 65 -21.83 1.32 -22.86
CA PHE A 65 -21.38 1.17 -24.24
C PHE A 65 -21.51 -0.28 -24.69
N PHE A 66 -22.14 -0.45 -25.83
CA PHE A 66 -22.22 -1.74 -26.52
C PHE A 66 -22.11 -1.53 -28.02
N TRP A 67 -21.32 -2.35 -28.68
CA TRP A 67 -21.06 -2.32 -30.14
C TRP A 67 -20.43 -1.01 -30.60
N ASN A 68 -21.22 -0.01 -30.99
CA ASN A 68 -20.80 1.32 -31.42
C ASN A 68 -21.66 2.45 -30.84
N GLY A 69 -22.46 2.15 -29.83
CA GLY A 69 -23.36 3.10 -29.16
C GLY A 69 -23.17 3.18 -27.67
N ILE A 70 -23.25 4.38 -27.11
CA ILE A 70 -23.40 4.60 -25.69
C ILE A 70 -24.86 4.87 -25.41
N ARG A 71 -25.52 4.02 -24.61
CA ARG A 71 -26.86 4.27 -24.11
C ARG A 71 -26.76 4.99 -22.78
N PHE A 72 -27.30 6.18 -22.69
CA PHE A 72 -27.50 6.94 -21.46
C PHE A 72 -28.95 6.81 -21.01
N ALA A 73 -29.29 7.31 -19.82
CA ALA A 73 -30.66 7.27 -19.31
C ALA A 73 -31.67 8.05 -20.18
N ASP A 74 -31.25 9.15 -20.85
CA ASP A 74 -32.07 10.10 -21.56
C ASP A 74 -31.81 10.15 -23.07
N ARG A 75 -30.77 9.50 -23.56
CA ARG A 75 -30.33 9.53 -24.95
C ARG A 75 -29.40 8.41 -25.33
N ASP A 76 -29.26 8.18 -26.64
CA ASP A 76 -28.20 7.35 -27.20
C ASP A 76 -27.17 8.21 -27.93
N ARG A 77 -25.94 7.76 -27.99
CA ARG A 77 -24.84 8.40 -28.71
C ARG A 77 -24.05 7.37 -29.51
N GLU A 78 -23.93 7.59 -30.79
CA GLU A 78 -23.06 6.76 -31.64
C GLU A 78 -21.59 7.17 -31.46
N VAL A 79 -20.72 6.19 -31.49
CA VAL A 79 -19.25 6.31 -31.46
C VAL A 79 -18.71 5.80 -32.79
N GLU A 80 -17.95 6.64 -33.47
CA GLU A 80 -17.36 6.28 -34.76
C GLU A 80 -16.31 5.14 -34.58
N ARG A 81 -16.44 4.10 -35.38
CA ARG A 81 -15.44 3.02 -35.44
C ARG A 81 -14.19 3.51 -36.17
N ARG A 82 -13.09 3.66 -35.40
CA ARG A 82 -11.77 4.10 -35.87
C ARG A 82 -10.72 3.03 -35.73
N SER A 83 -11.02 1.95 -35.02
CA SER A 83 -10.10 0.86 -34.76
C SER A 83 -10.81 -0.52 -34.82
N LYS A 84 -10.04 -1.58 -34.63
CA LYS A 84 -10.58 -2.94 -34.49
C LYS A 84 -11.02 -3.25 -33.04
N TYR A 85 -10.83 -2.32 -32.11
CA TYR A 85 -11.10 -2.48 -30.69
C TYR A 85 -12.12 -1.43 -30.23
N GLU A 86 -13.27 -1.88 -29.80
CA GLU A 86 -14.38 -1.03 -29.36
C GLU A 86 -14.03 -0.15 -28.15
N ASP A 87 -13.27 -0.71 -27.20
CA ASP A 87 -12.77 0.04 -26.03
C ASP A 87 -11.79 1.17 -26.42
N LEU A 88 -11.04 0.99 -27.49
CA LEU A 88 -10.16 2.02 -28.03
C LEU A 88 -10.92 3.11 -28.78
N ASP A 89 -12.01 2.76 -29.46
CA ASP A 89 -12.83 3.72 -30.20
C ASP A 89 -13.44 4.78 -29.27
N LEU A 90 -13.87 4.40 -28.05
CA LEU A 90 -14.30 5.33 -26.99
C LEU A 90 -13.20 6.33 -26.60
N VAL A 91 -11.97 5.86 -26.50
CA VAL A 91 -10.82 6.72 -26.18
C VAL A 91 -10.52 7.67 -27.32
N LEU A 92 -10.48 7.18 -28.57
CA LEU A 92 -10.18 7.99 -29.75
C LEU A 92 -11.25 9.04 -29.99
N ASP A 93 -12.52 8.72 -29.74
CA ASP A 93 -13.65 9.65 -29.79
C ASP A 93 -13.45 10.79 -28.77
N THR A 94 -13.16 10.49 -27.52
CA THR A 94 -12.94 11.50 -26.49
C THR A 94 -11.74 12.39 -26.77
N VAL A 95 -10.63 11.81 -27.24
CA VAL A 95 -9.41 12.57 -27.54
C VAL A 95 -9.61 13.46 -28.78
N ALA A 96 -10.38 13.02 -29.76
CA ALA A 96 -10.75 13.83 -30.92
C ALA A 96 -11.57 15.07 -30.52
N GLU A 97 -12.39 14.98 -29.48
CA GLU A 97 -13.10 16.12 -28.86
C GLU A 97 -12.19 16.99 -27.96
N GLY A 98 -10.90 16.72 -27.87
CA GLY A 98 -9.95 17.43 -26.99
C GLY A 98 -9.98 17.01 -25.54
N GLY A 99 -10.75 15.96 -25.20
CA GLY A 99 -10.87 15.42 -23.85
C GLY A 99 -9.70 14.54 -23.40
N GLN A 100 -9.75 14.11 -22.14
CA GLN A 100 -8.88 13.10 -21.56
C GLN A 100 -9.72 11.92 -21.05
N CYS A 101 -9.14 10.72 -21.05
CA CYS A 101 -9.77 9.50 -20.58
C CYS A 101 -9.04 8.87 -19.39
N LEU A 102 -9.81 8.40 -18.40
CA LEU A 102 -9.39 7.38 -17.45
C LEU A 102 -10.06 6.07 -17.82
N VAL A 103 -9.29 4.99 -17.94
CA VAL A 103 -9.79 3.66 -18.29
C VAL A 103 -9.47 2.70 -17.16
N PHE A 104 -10.50 2.23 -16.45
CA PHE A 104 -10.36 1.30 -15.34
C PHE A 104 -10.44 -0.14 -15.83
N VAL A 105 -9.47 -0.94 -15.42
CA VAL A 105 -9.30 -2.35 -15.82
C VAL A 105 -9.02 -3.23 -14.60
N SER A 106 -9.34 -4.53 -14.71
CA SER A 106 -9.29 -5.47 -13.58
C SER A 106 -7.89 -5.86 -13.12
N SER A 107 -6.85 -5.66 -13.92
CA SER A 107 -5.49 -6.09 -13.58
C SER A 107 -4.41 -5.15 -14.13
N ARG A 108 -3.23 -5.18 -13.49
CA ARG A 108 -2.03 -4.44 -13.92
C ARG A 108 -1.65 -4.78 -15.37
N LYS A 109 -1.64 -6.08 -15.70
CA LYS A 109 -1.34 -6.56 -17.06
C LYS A 109 -2.33 -6.00 -18.09
N ASN A 110 -3.61 -5.90 -17.72
CA ASN A 110 -4.62 -5.29 -18.59
C ASN A 110 -4.37 -3.78 -18.76
N ALA A 111 -3.94 -3.07 -17.71
CA ALA A 111 -3.61 -1.65 -17.78
C ALA A 111 -2.44 -1.39 -18.74
N GLU A 112 -1.36 -2.15 -18.62
CA GLU A 112 -0.20 -2.06 -19.51
C GLU A 112 -0.56 -2.39 -20.97
N ALA A 113 -1.31 -3.49 -21.18
CA ALA A 113 -1.72 -3.90 -22.51
C ALA A 113 -2.65 -2.88 -23.17
N PHE A 114 -3.57 -2.31 -22.40
CA PHE A 114 -4.47 -1.26 -22.90
C PHE A 114 -3.70 0.02 -23.23
N ALA A 115 -2.79 0.48 -22.35
CA ALA A 115 -1.98 1.67 -22.59
C ALA A 115 -1.11 1.55 -23.84
N LYS A 116 -0.51 0.39 -24.10
CA LYS A 116 0.24 0.09 -25.32
C LYS A 116 -0.65 0.21 -26.58
N ARG A 117 -1.88 -0.32 -26.52
CA ARG A 117 -2.85 -0.20 -27.62
C ARG A 117 -3.28 1.26 -27.83
N ALA A 118 -3.60 1.98 -26.74
CA ALA A 118 -4.00 3.37 -26.78
C ALA A 118 -2.87 4.24 -27.37
N ALA A 119 -1.64 4.06 -26.93
CA ALA A 119 -0.48 4.74 -27.48
C ALA A 119 -0.34 4.52 -28.99
N SER A 120 -0.47 3.26 -29.44
CA SER A 120 -0.40 2.90 -30.87
C SER A 120 -1.58 3.47 -31.70
N GLY A 121 -2.73 3.68 -31.09
CA GLY A 121 -3.90 4.30 -31.72
C GLY A 121 -3.81 5.81 -31.78
N LEU A 122 -3.38 6.45 -30.70
CA LEU A 122 -3.29 7.92 -30.59
C LEU A 122 -2.17 8.51 -31.43
N LYS A 123 -0.97 7.93 -31.34
CA LYS A 123 0.26 8.37 -32.05
C LYS A 123 0.53 9.87 -31.93
N LEU A 124 0.19 10.46 -30.78
CA LEU A 124 0.45 11.86 -30.52
C LEU A 124 1.96 12.11 -30.52
N LYS A 125 2.38 13.17 -31.21
CA LYS A 125 3.78 13.61 -31.22
C LYS A 125 3.83 15.04 -30.73
N ASN A 126 4.41 15.24 -29.54
CA ASN A 126 4.53 16.54 -28.90
C ASN A 126 5.88 16.60 -28.17
N PRO A 127 6.68 17.66 -28.32
CA PRO A 127 7.93 17.85 -27.59
C PRO A 127 7.79 17.75 -26.06
N ILE A 128 6.65 18.20 -25.50
CA ILE A 128 6.37 18.11 -24.06
C ILE A 128 6.21 16.65 -23.63
N LEU A 129 5.49 15.83 -24.40
CA LEU A 129 5.38 14.37 -24.14
C LEU A 129 6.75 13.69 -24.21
N ALA A 130 7.61 14.09 -25.14
CA ALA A 130 8.98 13.60 -25.21
C ALA A 130 9.74 13.92 -23.91
N GLY A 131 9.60 15.11 -23.36
CA GLY A 131 10.20 15.52 -22.09
C GLY A 131 9.73 14.66 -20.89
N TYR A 132 8.43 14.31 -20.83
CA TYR A 132 7.90 13.38 -19.82
C TYR A 132 8.46 11.97 -20.01
N ALA A 133 8.53 11.49 -21.26
CA ALA A 133 9.11 10.20 -21.59
C ALA A 133 10.60 10.11 -21.23
N ASP A 134 11.35 11.19 -21.43
CA ASP A 134 12.79 11.25 -21.06
C ASP A 134 12.98 11.26 -19.54
N LYS A 135 12.12 11.96 -18.78
CA LYS A 135 12.12 11.89 -17.31
C LYS A 135 11.88 10.44 -16.85
N LEU A 136 10.89 9.76 -17.42
CA LEU A 136 10.63 8.36 -17.12
C LEU A 136 11.80 7.44 -17.49
N ARG A 137 12.45 7.63 -18.66
CA ARG A 137 13.62 6.83 -19.05
C ARG A 137 14.79 7.02 -18.11
N SER A 138 15.00 8.23 -17.59
CA SER A 138 16.08 8.53 -16.65
C SER A 138 15.84 8.00 -15.25
N SER A 139 14.58 7.87 -14.82
CA SER A 139 14.21 7.28 -13.52
C SER A 139 13.95 5.77 -13.60
N ALA A 140 13.66 5.23 -14.79
CA ALA A 140 13.33 3.84 -14.98
C ALA A 140 14.51 2.91 -14.73
N SER A 141 14.42 2.08 -13.70
CA SER A 141 15.34 0.98 -13.42
C SER A 141 14.91 -0.34 -14.07
N THR A 142 13.67 -0.41 -14.60
CA THR A 142 13.03 -1.65 -15.06
C THR A 142 12.49 -1.53 -16.49
N ASP A 143 12.25 -2.69 -17.13
CA ASP A 143 11.62 -2.76 -18.44
C ASP A 143 10.17 -2.28 -18.44
N MET A 144 9.49 -2.36 -17.29
CA MET A 144 8.18 -1.77 -17.09
C MET A 144 8.23 -0.25 -17.23
N GLY A 145 9.17 0.42 -16.59
CA GLY A 145 9.38 1.88 -16.71
C GLY A 145 9.74 2.31 -18.13
N LYS A 146 10.58 1.54 -18.84
CA LYS A 146 10.88 1.79 -20.27
C LYS A 146 9.64 1.68 -21.15
N THR A 147 8.80 0.68 -20.88
CA THR A 147 7.50 0.50 -21.55
C THR A 147 6.57 1.69 -21.29
N LEU A 148 6.49 2.14 -20.04
CA LEU A 148 5.70 3.31 -19.66
C LEU A 148 6.16 4.57 -20.42
N ALA A 149 7.46 4.81 -20.46
CA ALA A 149 8.05 5.93 -21.20
C ALA A 149 7.70 5.89 -22.70
N ALA A 150 7.70 4.69 -23.30
CA ALA A 150 7.32 4.52 -24.70
C ALA A 150 5.82 4.83 -24.94
N CYS A 151 4.94 4.48 -24.02
CA CYS A 151 3.51 4.81 -24.07
C CYS A 151 3.30 6.33 -23.91
N VAL A 152 3.96 6.94 -22.91
CA VAL A 152 3.85 8.38 -22.63
C VAL A 152 4.31 9.23 -23.81
N ALA A 153 5.36 8.83 -24.50
CA ALA A 153 5.82 9.50 -25.71
C ALA A 153 4.74 9.62 -26.81
N GLN A 154 3.68 8.82 -26.73
CA GLN A 154 2.56 8.80 -27.67
C GLN A 154 1.23 9.24 -27.05
N GLY A 155 1.24 9.79 -25.82
CA GLY A 155 0.08 10.39 -25.16
C GLY A 155 -0.78 9.45 -24.32
N ALA A 156 -0.36 8.20 -24.10
CA ALA A 156 -1.03 7.24 -23.23
C ALA A 156 -0.10 6.79 -22.09
N ALA A 157 -0.68 6.42 -20.95
CA ALA A 157 0.05 5.87 -19.81
C ALA A 157 -0.75 4.75 -19.16
N PHE A 158 -0.07 3.93 -18.37
CA PHE A 158 -0.71 3.06 -17.38
C PHE A 158 -0.33 3.49 -15.98
N HIS A 159 -1.20 3.19 -15.01
CA HIS A 159 -1.02 3.55 -13.62
C HIS A 159 -1.54 2.44 -12.70
N HIS A 160 -0.68 1.90 -11.85
CA HIS A 160 -1.03 0.88 -10.85
C HIS A 160 0.05 0.83 -9.76
N ALA A 161 -0.25 0.16 -8.65
CA ALA A 161 0.64 0.06 -7.49
C ALA A 161 2.02 -0.60 -7.81
N GLY A 162 2.12 -1.37 -8.89
CA GLY A 162 3.38 -1.97 -9.34
C GLY A 162 4.40 -0.99 -9.93
N LEU A 163 4.02 0.26 -10.23
CA LEU A 163 4.94 1.30 -10.65
C LEU A 163 5.69 1.90 -9.46
N ALA A 164 6.93 2.33 -9.68
CA ALA A 164 7.66 3.12 -8.71
C ALA A 164 6.93 4.44 -8.40
N ARG A 165 7.12 4.97 -7.18
CA ARG A 165 6.46 6.22 -6.75
C ARG A 165 6.76 7.38 -7.69
N GLU A 166 8.01 7.53 -8.09
CA GLU A 166 8.45 8.60 -9.00
C GLU A 166 7.80 8.48 -10.38
N GLU A 167 7.70 7.26 -10.93
CA GLU A 167 7.03 7.00 -12.21
C GLU A 167 5.55 7.39 -12.15
N ARG A 168 4.86 7.03 -11.05
CA ARG A 168 3.46 7.43 -10.83
C ARG A 168 3.29 8.94 -10.80
N GLN A 169 4.15 9.65 -10.07
CA GLN A 169 4.12 11.11 -9.96
C GLN A 169 4.32 11.80 -11.32
N ILE A 170 5.23 11.28 -12.15
CA ILE A 170 5.48 11.82 -13.50
C ILE A 170 4.23 11.65 -14.38
N VAL A 171 3.58 10.49 -14.36
CA VAL A 171 2.34 10.23 -15.10
C VAL A 171 1.22 11.16 -14.63
N GLU A 172 1.04 11.30 -13.33
CA GLU A 172 0.01 12.14 -12.70
C GLU A 172 0.18 13.62 -13.09
N ALA A 173 1.43 14.12 -13.05
CA ALA A 173 1.74 15.48 -13.47
C ALA A 173 1.41 15.69 -14.95
N GLY A 174 1.88 14.79 -15.82
CA GLY A 174 1.61 14.90 -17.26
C GLY A 174 0.13 14.80 -17.64
N PHE A 175 -0.66 14.04 -16.88
CA PHE A 175 -2.12 13.98 -17.07
C PHE A 175 -2.80 15.24 -16.55
N ARG A 176 -2.43 15.75 -15.38
CA ARG A 176 -2.99 16.98 -14.80
C ARG A 176 -2.73 18.19 -15.69
N GLU A 177 -1.59 18.24 -16.35
CA GLU A 177 -1.23 19.28 -17.32
C GLU A 177 -1.87 19.06 -18.72
N GLY A 178 -2.67 18.01 -18.89
CA GLY A 178 -3.38 17.71 -20.15
C GLY A 178 -2.47 17.18 -21.27
N GLN A 179 -1.21 16.87 -21.01
CA GLN A 179 -0.28 16.34 -22.00
C GLN A 179 -0.54 14.86 -22.28
N ILE A 180 -0.63 14.05 -21.23
CA ILE A 180 -1.07 12.67 -21.32
C ILE A 180 -2.59 12.67 -21.49
N ARG A 181 -3.09 12.04 -22.54
CA ARG A 181 -4.51 12.05 -22.88
C ARG A 181 -5.28 10.87 -22.29
N VAL A 182 -4.59 9.76 -22.04
CA VAL A 182 -5.21 8.53 -21.58
C VAL A 182 -4.37 7.90 -20.47
N ILE A 183 -5.02 7.54 -19.37
CA ILE A 183 -4.44 6.66 -18.35
C ILE A 183 -5.30 5.41 -18.26
N ALA A 184 -4.68 4.24 -18.44
CA ALA A 184 -5.25 2.95 -18.08
C ALA A 184 -4.83 2.57 -16.66
N SER A 185 -5.78 2.30 -15.76
CA SER A 185 -5.48 2.08 -14.34
C SER A 185 -6.27 0.95 -13.73
N THR A 186 -5.73 0.40 -12.65
CA THR A 186 -6.51 -0.40 -11.70
C THR A 186 -7.37 0.52 -10.80
N PRO A 187 -8.44 0.02 -10.16
CA PRO A 187 -9.35 0.82 -9.34
C PRO A 187 -8.69 1.62 -8.21
N THR A 188 -7.51 1.21 -7.75
CA THR A 188 -6.74 1.91 -6.71
C THR A 188 -6.46 3.38 -7.01
N LEU A 189 -6.42 3.79 -8.29
CA LEU A 189 -6.28 5.19 -8.68
C LEU A 189 -7.50 6.03 -8.28
N ALA A 190 -8.70 5.46 -8.35
CA ALA A 190 -9.94 6.19 -8.07
C ALA A 190 -10.02 6.65 -6.61
N ALA A 191 -9.52 5.85 -5.67
CA ALA A 191 -9.57 6.12 -4.23
C ALA A 191 -8.48 7.09 -3.74
N GLY A 192 -7.30 7.13 -4.41
CA GLY A 192 -6.11 7.81 -3.86
C GLY A 192 -5.77 9.16 -4.47
N LEU A 193 -6.26 9.50 -5.67
CA LEU A 193 -5.78 10.66 -6.41
C LEU A 193 -6.92 11.49 -7.00
N ASN A 194 -6.75 12.81 -6.99
CA ASN A 194 -7.67 13.72 -7.66
C ASN A 194 -7.20 13.99 -9.10
N LEU A 195 -7.54 13.06 -10.00
CA LEU A 195 -7.31 13.18 -11.44
C LEU A 195 -8.66 13.09 -12.17
N PRO A 196 -9.32 14.22 -12.44
CA PRO A 196 -10.55 14.22 -13.21
C PRO A 196 -10.25 14.07 -14.71
N ALA A 197 -11.17 13.43 -15.45
CA ALA A 197 -11.11 13.25 -16.88
C ALA A 197 -12.44 13.60 -17.54
N ARG A 198 -12.44 13.98 -18.81
CA ARG A 198 -13.66 14.21 -19.58
C ARG A 198 -14.55 12.97 -19.64
N ARG A 199 -13.91 11.79 -19.85
CA ARG A 199 -14.59 10.49 -19.86
C ARG A 199 -13.85 9.49 -18.99
N VAL A 200 -14.62 8.80 -18.16
CA VAL A 200 -14.21 7.63 -17.38
C VAL A 200 -14.80 6.40 -18.07
N ILE A 201 -13.97 5.40 -18.33
CA ILE A 201 -14.38 4.14 -18.94
C ILE A 201 -14.11 3.02 -17.93
N VAL A 202 -15.16 2.40 -17.43
CA VAL A 202 -15.06 1.19 -16.60
C VAL A 202 -15.13 -0.01 -17.54
N ARG A 203 -13.95 -0.41 -18.04
CA ARG A 203 -13.85 -1.48 -19.03
C ARG A 203 -14.10 -2.85 -18.44
N ASP A 204 -13.52 -3.09 -17.25
CA ASP A 204 -13.63 -4.37 -16.56
C ASP A 204 -14.36 -4.14 -15.22
N TYR A 205 -15.64 -4.49 -15.15
CA TYR A 205 -16.44 -4.44 -13.93
C TYR A 205 -16.39 -5.75 -13.12
N LEU A 206 -15.68 -6.77 -13.60
CA LEU A 206 -15.38 -8.00 -12.89
C LEU A 206 -13.90 -8.00 -12.49
N ARG A 207 -13.61 -8.41 -11.25
CA ARG A 207 -12.26 -8.64 -10.76
C ARG A 207 -12.09 -10.03 -10.17
N PHE A 208 -10.87 -10.56 -10.19
CA PHE A 208 -10.57 -11.83 -9.56
C PHE A 208 -10.41 -11.65 -8.04
N ASN A 209 -11.16 -12.44 -7.27
CA ASN A 209 -11.01 -12.60 -5.83
C ASN A 209 -10.56 -14.04 -5.55
N ALA A 210 -9.50 -14.22 -4.76
CA ALA A 210 -8.89 -15.54 -4.53
C ALA A 210 -9.84 -16.57 -3.89
N GLY A 211 -10.87 -16.12 -3.13
CA GLY A 211 -11.85 -17.02 -2.49
C GLY A 211 -13.10 -17.30 -3.32
N GLU A 212 -13.45 -16.40 -4.25
CA GLU A 212 -14.77 -16.39 -4.92
C GLU A 212 -14.69 -16.44 -6.44
N GLY A 213 -13.47 -16.30 -7.03
CA GLY A 213 -13.27 -16.26 -8.47
C GLY A 213 -13.50 -14.86 -9.06
N MET A 214 -14.19 -14.80 -10.21
CA MET A 214 -14.53 -13.52 -10.86
C MET A 214 -15.78 -12.93 -10.22
N VAL A 215 -15.62 -11.83 -9.49
CA VAL A 215 -16.71 -11.14 -8.79
C VAL A 215 -16.92 -9.72 -9.34
N PRO A 216 -18.16 -9.21 -9.35
CA PRO A 216 -18.44 -7.81 -9.69
C PRO A 216 -17.74 -6.85 -8.73
N ILE A 217 -17.29 -5.71 -9.23
CA ILE A 217 -16.83 -4.63 -8.35
C ILE A 217 -18.02 -4.05 -7.58
N PRO A 218 -17.85 -3.57 -6.33
CA PRO A 218 -18.90 -2.91 -5.59
C PRO A 218 -19.41 -1.64 -6.30
N VAL A 219 -20.71 -1.31 -6.12
CA VAL A 219 -21.31 -0.08 -6.65
C VAL A 219 -20.59 1.16 -6.12
N ARG A 220 -20.18 1.14 -4.84
CA ARG A 220 -19.38 2.21 -4.24
C ARG A 220 -18.07 2.44 -5.01
N GLU A 221 -17.37 1.38 -5.43
CA GLU A 221 -16.14 1.47 -6.21
C GLU A 221 -16.41 2.06 -7.61
N TYR A 222 -17.49 1.61 -8.27
CA TYR A 222 -17.97 2.22 -9.51
C TYR A 222 -18.27 3.71 -9.34
N ARG A 223 -19.00 4.11 -8.28
CA ARG A 223 -19.32 5.52 -8.00
C ARG A 223 -18.07 6.36 -7.76
N GLN A 224 -17.03 5.82 -7.11
CA GLN A 224 -15.75 6.51 -6.95
C GLN A 224 -15.03 6.72 -8.30
N MET A 225 -15.09 5.73 -9.20
CA MET A 225 -14.56 5.85 -10.56
C MET A 225 -15.37 6.84 -11.38
N ALA A 226 -16.68 6.71 -11.43
CA ALA A 226 -17.60 7.61 -12.12
C ALA A 226 -17.48 9.06 -11.62
N GLY A 227 -17.22 9.22 -10.33
CA GLY A 227 -16.95 10.51 -9.70
C GLY A 227 -15.76 11.27 -10.25
N ARG A 228 -14.86 10.62 -10.99
CA ARG A 228 -13.74 11.26 -11.69
C ARG A 228 -14.11 11.82 -13.06
N ALA A 229 -15.33 11.61 -13.55
CA ALA A 229 -15.77 12.14 -14.83
C ALA A 229 -16.17 13.62 -14.72
N GLY A 230 -15.64 14.43 -15.63
CA GLY A 230 -15.85 15.88 -15.72
C GLY A 230 -14.75 16.69 -15.02
N ARG A 231 -14.02 17.51 -15.80
CA ARG A 231 -13.02 18.45 -15.28
C ARG A 231 -13.66 19.81 -15.05
N PRO A 232 -13.71 20.33 -13.81
CA PRO A 232 -14.26 21.66 -13.54
C PRO A 232 -13.58 22.72 -14.41
N HIS A 233 -14.37 23.64 -14.95
CA HIS A 233 -13.94 24.74 -15.81
C HIS A 233 -13.37 24.36 -17.19
N LEU A 234 -13.22 23.06 -17.49
CA LEU A 234 -12.68 22.58 -18.77
C LEU A 234 -13.71 21.83 -19.61
N ASP A 235 -14.53 21.01 -18.95
CA ASP A 235 -15.49 20.16 -19.63
C ASP A 235 -16.93 20.66 -19.39
N PRO A 236 -17.79 20.68 -20.43
CA PRO A 236 -19.21 21.05 -20.26
C PRO A 236 -20.01 19.98 -19.52
N TYR A 237 -19.57 18.73 -19.57
CA TYR A 237 -20.11 17.55 -18.84
C TYR A 237 -19.06 16.47 -18.75
N GLY A 238 -19.20 15.56 -17.79
CA GLY A 238 -18.41 14.34 -17.64
C GLY A 238 -19.21 13.13 -18.10
N GLU A 239 -18.55 12.11 -18.63
CA GLU A 239 -19.16 10.83 -18.98
C GLU A 239 -18.50 9.68 -18.23
N ALA A 240 -19.31 8.83 -17.58
CA ALA A 240 -18.88 7.57 -17.02
C ALA A 240 -19.54 6.42 -17.80
N VAL A 241 -18.73 5.58 -18.42
CA VAL A 241 -19.20 4.58 -19.37
C VAL A 241 -18.72 3.18 -18.96
N LEU A 242 -19.66 2.26 -18.70
CA LEU A 242 -19.42 0.83 -18.56
C LEU A 242 -19.42 0.17 -19.95
N ILE A 243 -18.66 -0.92 -20.12
CA ILE A 243 -18.63 -1.66 -21.39
C ILE A 243 -19.37 -2.99 -21.24
N ALA A 244 -20.46 -3.17 -21.97
CA ALA A 244 -21.20 -4.43 -22.07
C ALA A 244 -20.61 -5.32 -23.17
N LYS A 245 -20.70 -6.64 -22.99
CA LYS A 245 -20.25 -7.65 -23.97
C LYS A 245 -21.39 -8.21 -24.80
N SER A 246 -22.62 -8.02 -24.39
CA SER A 246 -23.85 -8.38 -25.09
C SER A 246 -24.92 -7.34 -24.85
N GLU A 247 -25.97 -7.37 -25.64
CA GLU A 247 -27.11 -6.44 -25.53
C GLU A 247 -27.87 -6.63 -24.21
N GLU A 248 -28.04 -7.88 -23.76
CA GLU A 248 -28.71 -8.19 -22.50
C GLU A 248 -27.96 -7.60 -21.30
N MET A 249 -26.63 -7.58 -21.36
CA MET A 249 -25.80 -7.00 -20.29
C MET A 249 -25.94 -5.48 -20.17
N VAL A 250 -26.48 -4.81 -21.19
CA VAL A 250 -26.67 -3.34 -21.10
C VAL A 250 -27.68 -3.01 -20.02
N ASP A 251 -28.84 -3.68 -20.01
CA ASP A 251 -29.88 -3.48 -18.99
C ASP A 251 -29.40 -3.92 -17.62
N GLU A 252 -28.71 -5.07 -17.55
CA GLU A 252 -28.13 -5.58 -16.30
C GLU A 252 -27.13 -4.57 -15.67
N LEU A 253 -26.26 -3.96 -16.46
CA LEU A 253 -25.31 -2.97 -15.98
C LEU A 253 -25.96 -1.65 -15.55
N PHE A 254 -27.07 -1.27 -16.21
CA PHE A 254 -27.88 -0.15 -15.74
C PHE A 254 -28.45 -0.43 -14.35
N ASP A 255 -29.06 -1.59 -14.15
CA ASP A 255 -29.71 -1.94 -12.90
C ASP A 255 -28.69 -2.16 -11.77
N CYS A 256 -27.57 -2.84 -12.06
CA CYS A 256 -26.57 -3.20 -11.05
C CYS A 256 -25.64 -2.03 -10.65
N TYR A 257 -25.46 -1.00 -11.49
CA TYR A 257 -24.49 0.06 -11.21
C TYR A 257 -25.07 1.48 -11.29
N ILE A 258 -25.77 1.81 -12.39
CA ILE A 258 -26.23 3.19 -12.62
C ILE A 258 -27.42 3.50 -11.73
N ASN A 259 -28.38 2.59 -11.66
CA ASN A 259 -29.61 2.74 -10.87
C ASN A 259 -29.46 2.18 -9.44
N ALA A 260 -28.45 1.36 -9.19
CA ALA A 260 -28.25 0.73 -7.89
C ALA A 260 -27.84 1.74 -6.82
N PRO A 261 -28.36 1.62 -5.58
CA PRO A 261 -27.82 2.35 -4.43
C PRO A 261 -26.40 1.88 -4.10
N ALA A 262 -25.61 2.77 -3.50
CA ALA A 262 -24.33 2.36 -2.95
C ALA A 262 -24.53 1.42 -1.76
N GLU A 263 -23.55 0.54 -1.53
CA GLU A 263 -23.56 -0.38 -0.39
C GLU A 263 -23.41 0.39 0.94
N ASP A 264 -23.93 -0.23 2.00
CA ASP A 264 -23.75 0.24 3.36
C ASP A 264 -22.30 0.14 3.79
N VAL A 265 -21.85 1.11 4.55
CA VAL A 265 -20.56 1.09 5.24
C VAL A 265 -20.69 0.27 6.51
N ARG A 266 -19.78 -0.68 6.72
CA ARG A 266 -19.74 -1.51 7.91
C ARG A 266 -18.45 -1.31 8.70
N SER A 267 -18.58 -1.43 10.03
CA SER A 267 -17.41 -1.44 10.91
C SER A 267 -16.48 -2.61 10.62
N ARG A 268 -15.18 -2.36 10.72
CA ARG A 268 -14.14 -3.40 10.66
C ARG A 268 -13.64 -3.81 12.04
N CYS A 269 -14.20 -3.27 13.12
CA CYS A 269 -13.85 -3.63 14.48
C CYS A 269 -14.34 -5.03 14.91
N ALA A 270 -15.09 -5.75 14.06
CA ALA A 270 -15.45 -7.15 14.30
C ALA A 270 -14.27 -8.12 14.22
N ASP A 271 -13.16 -7.74 13.57
CA ASP A 271 -11.97 -8.57 13.45
C ASP A 271 -11.22 -8.65 14.78
N GLU A 272 -11.01 -9.85 15.27
CA GLU A 272 -10.40 -10.13 16.58
C GLU A 272 -8.94 -9.65 16.66
N ALA A 273 -8.19 -9.73 15.57
CA ALA A 273 -6.81 -9.20 15.48
C ALA A 273 -6.80 -7.70 15.72
N VAL A 274 -7.69 -7.00 15.04
CA VAL A 274 -7.88 -5.56 15.15
C VAL A 274 -8.29 -5.17 16.56
N LEU A 275 -9.22 -5.92 17.18
CA LEU A 275 -9.64 -5.69 18.57
C LEU A 275 -8.48 -5.81 19.56
N CYS A 276 -7.66 -6.86 19.47
CA CYS A 276 -6.50 -7.03 20.36
C CYS A 276 -5.56 -5.82 20.32
N THR A 277 -5.22 -5.33 19.13
CA THR A 277 -4.35 -4.16 18.95
C THR A 277 -4.93 -2.90 19.61
N HIS A 278 -6.22 -2.65 19.40
CA HIS A 278 -6.86 -1.44 19.92
C HIS A 278 -7.15 -1.52 21.40
N ILE A 279 -7.55 -2.68 21.95
CA ILE A 279 -7.75 -2.88 23.39
C ILE A 279 -6.41 -2.73 24.12
N LEU A 280 -5.34 -3.34 23.62
CA LEU A 280 -4.00 -3.12 24.19
C LEU A 280 -3.63 -1.62 24.20
N SER A 281 -3.92 -0.90 23.09
CA SER A 281 -3.68 0.54 23.02
C SER A 281 -4.53 1.34 23.99
N LEU A 282 -5.78 0.93 24.30
CA LEU A 282 -6.61 1.60 25.30
C LEU A 282 -6.01 1.47 26.70
N ILE A 283 -5.59 0.25 27.06
CA ILE A 283 -4.99 -0.06 28.36
C ILE A 283 -3.63 0.62 28.50
N ALA A 284 -2.74 0.46 27.51
CA ALA A 284 -1.38 1.02 27.54
C ALA A 284 -1.33 2.55 27.58
N THR A 285 -2.35 3.22 27.05
CA THR A 285 -2.47 4.70 27.08
C THR A 285 -3.30 5.21 28.26
N GLY A 286 -3.78 4.32 29.13
CA GLY A 286 -4.57 4.67 30.32
C GLY A 286 -5.98 5.20 30.02
N PHE A 287 -6.51 4.92 28.82
CA PHE A 287 -7.91 5.23 28.48
C PHE A 287 -8.90 4.31 29.17
N ALA A 288 -8.50 3.07 29.44
CA ALA A 288 -9.26 2.12 30.22
C ALA A 288 -8.33 1.41 31.19
N ARG A 289 -8.72 1.33 32.46
CA ARG A 289 -7.99 0.72 33.56
C ARG A 289 -8.74 -0.46 34.17
N GLU A 290 -10.01 -0.61 33.86
CA GLU A 290 -10.89 -1.67 34.31
C GLU A 290 -11.55 -2.35 33.10
N ALA A 291 -11.93 -3.62 33.26
CA ALA A 291 -12.62 -4.35 32.18
C ALA A 291 -13.92 -3.64 31.76
N ASP A 292 -14.67 -3.13 32.72
CA ASP A 292 -15.92 -2.42 32.47
C ASP A 292 -15.70 -1.13 31.66
N GLU A 293 -14.57 -0.44 31.85
CA GLU A 293 -14.21 0.74 31.05
C GLU A 293 -13.89 0.37 29.60
N VAL A 294 -13.26 -0.80 29.38
CA VAL A 294 -13.04 -1.33 28.02
C VAL A 294 -14.36 -1.60 27.33
N PHE A 295 -15.32 -2.25 28.03
CA PHE A 295 -16.66 -2.51 27.48
C PHE A 295 -17.41 -1.21 27.21
N ALA A 296 -17.41 -0.27 28.15
CA ALA A 296 -18.07 1.04 27.99
C ALA A 296 -17.48 1.84 26.81
N PHE A 297 -16.16 1.77 26.60
CA PHE A 297 -15.53 2.40 25.44
C PHE A 297 -15.98 1.74 24.14
N MET A 298 -16.01 0.40 24.08
CA MET A 298 -16.41 -0.35 22.90
C MET A 298 -17.88 -0.12 22.54
N ASP A 299 -18.75 0.10 23.51
CA ASP A 299 -20.16 0.49 23.28
C ASP A 299 -20.28 1.85 22.56
N GLY A 300 -19.28 2.71 22.62
CA GLY A 300 -19.20 3.99 21.92
C GLY A 300 -18.71 3.88 20.46
N THR A 301 -18.37 2.70 19.95
CA THR A 301 -17.88 2.48 18.58
C THR A 301 -19.01 2.42 17.55
N PHE A 302 -18.67 2.59 16.28
CA PHE A 302 -19.63 2.40 15.19
C PHE A 302 -20.09 0.95 15.08
N TYR A 303 -19.22 0.00 15.42
CA TYR A 303 -19.56 -1.42 15.50
C TYR A 303 -20.74 -1.68 16.45
N ALA A 304 -20.69 -1.11 17.64
CA ALA A 304 -21.80 -1.21 18.60
C ALA A 304 -23.06 -0.49 18.10
N HIS A 305 -22.89 0.69 17.47
CA HIS A 305 -24.01 1.48 16.94
C HIS A 305 -24.77 0.76 15.82
N GLN A 306 -24.09 -0.04 14.99
CA GLN A 306 -24.73 -0.82 13.92
C GLN A 306 -25.63 -1.96 14.44
N GLY A 307 -25.74 -2.13 15.76
CA GLY A 307 -26.67 -3.07 16.37
C GLY A 307 -26.27 -4.53 16.21
N GLU A 308 -25.02 -4.83 15.91
CA GLU A 308 -24.48 -6.18 16.03
C GLU A 308 -24.63 -6.65 17.48
N SER A 309 -25.00 -7.91 17.68
CA SER A 309 -25.42 -8.45 18.98
C SER A 309 -24.46 -7.99 20.11
N PRO A 310 -24.93 -7.29 21.15
CA PRO A 310 -24.09 -6.90 22.30
C PRO A 310 -23.31 -8.08 22.91
N ARG A 311 -23.90 -9.30 22.81
CA ARG A 311 -23.24 -10.54 23.24
C ARG A 311 -22.07 -10.95 22.34
N ALA A 312 -22.09 -10.60 21.05
CA ALA A 312 -20.99 -10.89 20.14
C ALA A 312 -19.80 -9.98 20.41
N LEU A 313 -20.06 -8.67 20.58
CA LEU A 313 -19.04 -7.70 20.99
C LEU A 313 -18.41 -8.08 22.33
N SER A 314 -19.24 -8.34 23.35
CA SER A 314 -18.72 -8.73 24.67
C SER A 314 -17.84 -9.98 24.61
N ARG A 315 -18.24 -11.00 23.85
CA ARG A 315 -17.41 -12.21 23.67
C ARG A 315 -16.11 -11.92 22.96
N ALA A 316 -16.11 -11.05 21.94
CA ALA A 316 -14.90 -10.67 21.21
C ALA A 316 -13.92 -9.89 22.13
N VAL A 317 -14.43 -8.94 22.92
CA VAL A 317 -13.65 -8.22 23.92
C VAL A 317 -13.06 -9.15 24.99
N CYS A 318 -13.88 -10.09 25.52
CA CYS A 318 -13.39 -11.09 26.48
C CYS A 318 -12.25 -11.91 25.90
N ARG A 319 -12.39 -12.44 24.67
CA ARG A 319 -11.31 -13.21 24.03
C ARG A 319 -10.05 -12.39 23.80
N ALA A 320 -10.19 -11.12 23.42
CA ALA A 320 -9.05 -10.24 23.24
C ALA A 320 -8.33 -9.96 24.56
N LEU A 321 -9.05 -9.70 25.65
CA LEU A 321 -8.46 -9.53 26.99
C LEU A 321 -7.80 -10.82 27.48
N GLU A 322 -8.42 -11.99 27.26
CA GLU A 322 -7.87 -13.30 27.60
C GLU A 322 -6.55 -13.56 26.86
N PHE A 323 -6.54 -13.36 25.53
CA PHE A 323 -5.33 -13.47 24.72
C PHE A 323 -4.21 -12.52 25.21
N LEU A 324 -4.52 -11.25 25.43
CA LEU A 324 -3.52 -10.27 25.88
C LEU A 324 -2.95 -10.61 27.27
N ARG A 325 -3.75 -11.25 28.13
CA ARG A 325 -3.31 -11.75 29.45
C ARG A 325 -2.42 -12.99 29.31
N GLU A 326 -2.83 -13.96 28.50
CA GLU A 326 -2.06 -15.18 28.22
C GLU A 326 -0.70 -14.87 27.57
N ALA A 327 -0.67 -13.86 26.67
CA ALA A 327 0.54 -13.34 26.04
C ALA A 327 1.37 -12.43 26.97
N GLU A 328 1.01 -12.28 28.24
CA GLU A 328 1.71 -11.44 29.23
C GLU A 328 1.83 -9.96 28.81
N MET A 329 0.96 -9.46 27.92
CA MET A 329 0.94 -8.06 27.50
C MET A 329 0.15 -7.16 28.45
N ILE A 330 -0.78 -7.74 29.22
CA ILE A 330 -1.51 -7.06 30.28
C ILE A 330 -1.44 -7.89 31.56
N THR A 331 -1.57 -7.21 32.70
CA THR A 331 -1.60 -7.84 34.03
C THR A 331 -2.70 -7.22 34.89
N GLU A 332 -3.17 -7.95 35.88
CA GLU A 332 -4.14 -7.47 36.85
C GLU A 332 -3.41 -7.00 38.14
N VAL A 333 -3.69 -5.77 38.55
CA VAL A 333 -3.16 -5.18 39.78
C VAL A 333 -4.35 -4.73 40.63
N GLY A 334 -4.83 -5.62 41.52
CA GLY A 334 -6.08 -5.42 42.27
C GLY A 334 -7.29 -5.52 41.33
N GLU A 335 -8.08 -4.45 41.25
CA GLU A 335 -9.23 -4.36 40.34
C GLU A 335 -8.84 -3.77 38.96
N TRP A 336 -7.60 -3.35 38.80
CA TRP A 336 -7.14 -2.64 37.62
C TRP A 336 -6.42 -3.56 36.64
N ILE A 337 -6.51 -3.24 35.36
CA ILE A 337 -5.78 -3.86 34.26
C ILE A 337 -4.71 -2.85 33.80
N GLU A 338 -3.45 -3.30 33.77
CA GLU A 338 -2.32 -2.49 33.34
C GLU A 338 -1.55 -3.20 32.22
N ALA A 339 -1.02 -2.41 31.28
CA ALA A 339 -0.10 -2.96 30.28
C ALA A 339 1.27 -3.21 30.93
N THR A 340 1.81 -4.39 30.70
CA THR A 340 3.19 -4.73 31.08
C THR A 340 4.19 -3.90 30.26
N GLU A 341 5.49 -3.97 30.58
CA GLU A 341 6.54 -3.38 29.76
C GLU A 341 6.47 -3.91 28.32
N TYR A 342 6.25 -5.21 28.17
CA TYR A 342 6.04 -5.87 26.87
C TYR A 342 4.81 -5.33 26.13
N GLY A 343 3.64 -5.32 26.76
CA GLY A 343 2.42 -4.80 26.14
C GLY A 343 2.52 -3.33 25.80
N SER A 344 3.15 -2.51 26.67
CA SER A 344 3.41 -1.11 26.40
C SER A 344 4.34 -0.90 25.20
N LEU A 345 5.34 -1.76 25.04
CA LEU A 345 6.24 -1.74 23.89
C LEU A 345 5.51 -2.12 22.60
N VAL A 346 4.73 -3.22 22.59
CA VAL A 346 3.92 -3.66 21.45
C VAL A 346 2.96 -2.56 20.99
N SER A 347 2.25 -1.94 21.95
CA SER A 347 1.35 -0.82 21.67
C SER A 347 2.06 0.37 21.01
N ARG A 348 3.27 0.75 21.49
CA ARG A 348 4.06 1.85 20.90
C ARG A 348 4.60 1.52 19.51
N LEU A 349 4.94 0.25 19.26
CA LEU A 349 5.42 -0.22 17.95
C LEU A 349 4.29 -0.34 16.93
N TYR A 350 3.05 -0.34 17.40
CA TYR A 350 1.84 -0.43 16.59
C TYR A 350 1.76 -1.69 15.73
N ILE A 351 2.34 -2.79 16.21
CA ILE A 351 2.24 -4.12 15.57
C ILE A 351 1.08 -4.90 16.16
N ASP A 352 0.57 -5.88 15.41
CA ASP A 352 -0.42 -6.83 15.92
C ASP A 352 0.17 -7.58 17.13
N PRO A 353 -0.51 -7.66 18.27
CA PRO A 353 -0.08 -8.44 19.42
C PRO A 353 0.26 -9.89 19.09
N ARG A 354 -0.43 -10.52 18.13
CA ARG A 354 -0.10 -11.87 17.65
C ARG A 354 1.21 -11.92 16.88
N SER A 355 1.52 -10.88 16.11
CA SER A 355 2.84 -10.76 15.45
C SER A 355 3.95 -10.67 16.50
N ALA A 356 3.74 -9.88 17.55
CA ALA A 356 4.70 -9.76 18.63
C ALA A 356 4.93 -11.09 19.35
N GLU A 357 3.87 -11.86 19.64
CA GLU A 357 3.96 -13.19 20.26
C GLU A 357 4.74 -14.17 19.38
N VAL A 358 4.42 -14.27 18.09
CA VAL A 358 5.15 -15.13 17.14
C VAL A 358 6.64 -14.78 17.08
N ILE A 359 6.97 -13.48 17.04
CA ILE A 359 8.34 -13.00 16.99
C ILE A 359 9.09 -13.34 18.29
N VAL A 360 8.49 -13.05 19.44
CA VAL A 360 9.11 -13.29 20.76
C VAL A 360 9.29 -14.78 21.02
N ALA A 361 8.26 -15.60 20.76
CA ALA A 361 8.34 -17.06 20.95
C ALA A 361 9.47 -17.68 20.12
N ALA A 362 9.66 -17.24 18.87
CA ALA A 362 10.73 -17.74 18.01
C ALA A 362 12.14 -17.26 18.44
N MET A 363 12.24 -16.14 19.18
CA MET A 363 13.53 -15.56 19.60
C MET A 363 14.05 -16.11 20.93
N ILE A 364 13.17 -16.46 21.88
CA ILE A 364 13.57 -16.78 23.27
C ILE A 364 14.59 -17.92 23.33
N ASP A 365 14.36 -18.99 22.57
CA ASP A 365 15.21 -20.18 22.59
C ASP A 365 16.24 -20.23 21.45
N ARG A 366 16.26 -19.20 20.59
CA ARG A 366 17.14 -19.18 19.41
C ARG A 366 18.54 -18.72 19.77
N GLN A 367 19.55 -19.56 19.50
CA GLN A 367 20.96 -19.25 19.72
C GLN A 367 21.67 -18.75 18.47
N GLU A 368 21.27 -19.21 17.29
CA GLU A 368 21.90 -18.87 16.02
C GLU A 368 20.99 -18.00 15.16
N TYR A 369 21.58 -16.98 14.57
CA TYR A 369 20.90 -16.07 13.65
C TYR A 369 21.13 -16.51 12.20
N THR A 370 20.06 -16.61 11.43
CA THR A 370 20.08 -16.81 9.98
C THR A 370 19.22 -15.76 9.31
N ASP A 371 19.72 -15.13 8.25
CA ASP A 371 19.00 -14.06 7.54
C ASP A 371 17.64 -14.53 7.02
N ILE A 372 17.63 -15.69 6.35
CA ILE A 372 16.40 -16.22 5.76
C ILE A 372 15.41 -16.72 6.81
N GLY A 373 15.90 -17.32 7.89
CA GLY A 373 15.04 -17.76 8.99
C GLY A 373 14.34 -16.59 9.68
N PHE A 374 15.08 -15.50 9.90
CA PHE A 374 14.53 -14.28 10.47
C PHE A 374 13.52 -13.59 9.52
N LEU A 375 13.86 -13.45 8.23
CA LEU A 375 12.94 -12.88 7.26
C LEU A 375 11.67 -13.73 7.08
N HIS A 376 11.81 -15.06 7.08
CA HIS A 376 10.66 -15.97 7.03
C HIS A 376 9.77 -15.85 8.26
N LEU A 377 10.35 -15.75 9.46
CA LEU A 377 9.61 -15.49 10.69
C LEU A 377 8.74 -14.24 10.55
N LEU A 378 9.32 -13.12 10.12
CA LEU A 378 8.56 -11.87 9.93
C LEU A 378 7.48 -12.02 8.86
N CYS A 379 7.78 -12.73 7.76
CA CYS A 379 6.79 -12.99 6.71
C CYS A 379 5.66 -13.93 7.13
N SER A 380 5.82 -14.66 8.22
CA SER A 380 4.80 -15.54 8.80
C SER A 380 3.87 -14.82 9.79
N THR A 381 4.14 -13.54 10.07
CA THR A 381 3.31 -12.74 10.98
C THR A 381 2.08 -12.16 10.26
N PRO A 382 0.98 -11.90 10.99
CA PRO A 382 -0.22 -11.25 10.43
C PRO A 382 0.03 -9.88 9.79
N ASP A 383 1.00 -9.11 10.28
CA ASP A 383 1.32 -7.76 9.79
C ASP A 383 2.02 -7.75 8.43
N MET A 384 2.58 -8.87 7.98
CA MET A 384 3.32 -8.91 6.72
C MET A 384 2.44 -9.33 5.54
N PRO A 385 2.26 -8.48 4.52
CA PRO A 385 1.59 -8.88 3.29
C PRO A 385 2.44 -9.93 2.55
N THR A 386 1.81 -11.03 2.14
CA THR A 386 2.50 -12.14 1.48
C THR A 386 2.17 -12.25 0.00
N LEU A 387 3.10 -12.78 -0.79
CA LEU A 387 2.95 -13.03 -2.22
C LEU A 387 2.01 -14.22 -2.47
N TYR A 388 1.23 -14.13 -3.54
CA TYR A 388 0.43 -15.25 -4.03
C TYR A 388 1.31 -16.37 -4.61
N ILE A 389 0.95 -17.63 -4.34
CA ILE A 389 1.63 -18.82 -4.87
C ILE A 389 1.04 -19.24 -6.21
N ARG A 390 1.92 -19.58 -7.16
CA ARG A 390 1.60 -20.17 -8.45
C ARG A 390 2.22 -21.56 -8.54
N ARG A 391 1.72 -22.40 -9.43
CA ARG A 391 2.25 -23.77 -9.61
C ARG A 391 3.75 -23.79 -9.88
N ASP A 392 4.25 -22.85 -10.67
CA ASP A 392 5.67 -22.77 -11.02
C ASP A 392 6.56 -22.39 -9.80
N ASP A 393 5.99 -21.73 -8.79
CA ASP A 393 6.73 -21.32 -7.60
C ASP A 393 7.10 -22.51 -6.70
N MET A 394 6.27 -23.57 -6.71
CA MET A 394 6.49 -24.77 -5.89
C MET A 394 7.88 -25.38 -6.10
N TYR A 395 8.33 -25.45 -7.35
CA TYR A 395 9.67 -25.98 -7.63
C TYR A 395 10.80 -25.15 -6.99
N LEU A 396 10.65 -23.83 -6.95
CA LEU A 396 11.61 -22.93 -6.30
C LEU A 396 11.65 -23.18 -4.80
N LEU A 397 10.46 -23.30 -4.17
CA LEU A 397 10.32 -23.50 -2.74
C LEU A 397 10.81 -24.88 -2.30
N ASP A 398 10.42 -25.94 -2.99
CA ASP A 398 10.85 -27.30 -2.71
C ASP A 398 12.39 -27.44 -2.79
N ARG A 399 13.00 -26.86 -3.83
CA ARG A 399 14.44 -26.84 -3.98
C ARG A 399 15.12 -26.09 -2.85
N PHE A 400 14.59 -24.93 -2.47
CA PHE A 400 15.13 -24.16 -1.34
C PHE A 400 15.05 -24.95 -0.02
N LEU A 401 13.90 -25.55 0.27
CA LEU A 401 13.68 -26.34 1.49
C LEU A 401 14.56 -27.59 1.55
N ALA A 402 14.91 -28.19 0.41
CA ALA A 402 15.82 -29.33 0.39
C ALA A 402 17.22 -29.00 0.95
N ASP A 403 17.68 -27.75 0.73
CA ASP A 403 19.03 -27.32 1.08
C ASP A 403 19.08 -26.47 2.37
N HIS A 404 17.97 -25.78 2.73
CA HIS A 404 17.95 -24.72 3.75
C HIS A 404 16.86 -24.88 4.82
N ARG A 405 16.34 -26.09 4.99
CA ARG A 405 15.27 -26.34 5.98
C ARG A 405 15.66 -25.94 7.39
N ASP A 406 16.89 -26.25 7.78
CA ASP A 406 17.42 -26.02 9.13
C ASP A 406 17.74 -24.53 9.41
N ASP A 407 17.80 -23.71 8.35
CA ASP A 407 18.01 -22.27 8.47
C ASP A 407 16.75 -21.52 8.92
N LEU A 408 15.55 -22.13 8.81
CA LEU A 408 14.30 -21.52 9.20
C LEU A 408 14.12 -21.51 10.73
N TRP A 409 13.47 -20.43 11.23
CA TRP A 409 13.21 -20.28 12.67
C TRP A 409 11.84 -20.84 13.09
N THR A 410 10.99 -21.11 12.13
CA THR A 410 9.66 -21.69 12.35
C THR A 410 9.66 -23.16 11.95
N ASP A 411 8.96 -23.99 12.70
CA ASP A 411 8.73 -25.37 12.30
C ASP A 411 7.97 -25.42 10.96
N ILE A 412 8.40 -26.33 10.09
CA ILE A 412 7.67 -26.60 8.86
C ILE A 412 6.47 -27.46 9.23
N PRO A 413 5.23 -26.98 9.08
CA PRO A 413 4.06 -27.77 9.38
C PRO A 413 4.06 -29.06 8.56
N TRP A 414 3.61 -30.18 9.16
CA TRP A 414 3.43 -31.45 8.45
C TRP A 414 2.56 -31.31 7.20
N ASP A 415 1.55 -30.45 7.30
CA ASP A 415 0.67 -30.02 6.23
C ASP A 415 1.00 -28.54 5.94
N ALA A 416 2.18 -28.31 5.33
CA ALA A 416 2.63 -26.97 4.95
C ALA A 416 1.60 -26.38 3.98
N GLY A 417 0.64 -25.67 4.55
CA GLY A 417 -0.43 -25.04 3.78
C GLY A 417 0.05 -23.84 2.97
N GLU A 418 -0.80 -23.35 2.09
CA GLU A 418 -0.51 -22.19 1.22
C GLU A 418 0.06 -20.97 1.99
N GLY A 419 -0.27 -20.81 3.29
CA GLY A 419 0.24 -19.74 4.14
C GLY A 419 1.76 -19.80 4.34
N PHE A 420 2.32 -20.98 4.60
CA PHE A 420 3.76 -21.21 4.75
C PHE A 420 4.49 -20.93 3.43
N ASP A 421 3.97 -21.44 2.31
CA ASP A 421 4.57 -21.24 0.99
C ASP A 421 4.60 -19.75 0.61
N ARG A 422 3.53 -19.02 0.93
CA ARG A 422 3.42 -17.58 0.68
C ARG A 422 4.43 -16.78 1.49
N SER A 423 4.60 -17.09 2.78
CA SER A 423 5.59 -16.43 3.64
C SER A 423 7.01 -16.75 3.20
N LEU A 424 7.31 -18.01 2.84
CA LEU A 424 8.63 -18.41 2.35
C LEU A 424 8.98 -17.71 1.03
N LYS A 425 8.05 -17.69 0.06
CA LYS A 425 8.26 -16.97 -1.21
C LYS A 425 8.55 -15.48 -0.98
N THR A 426 7.82 -14.86 -0.04
CA THR A 426 8.00 -13.45 0.29
C THR A 426 9.36 -13.20 0.96
N ALA A 427 9.77 -14.09 1.86
CA ALA A 427 11.08 -14.03 2.52
C ALA A 427 12.23 -14.17 1.51
N LEU A 428 12.10 -15.06 0.53
CA LEU A 428 13.10 -15.23 -0.54
C LEU A 428 13.23 -13.97 -1.40
N LEU A 429 12.13 -13.28 -1.70
CA LEU A 429 12.17 -11.99 -2.41
C LEU A 429 12.95 -10.95 -1.60
N LEU A 430 12.68 -10.86 -0.29
CA LEU A 430 13.34 -9.90 0.61
C LEU A 430 14.82 -10.23 0.81
N ALA A 431 15.17 -11.52 0.86
CA ALA A 431 16.56 -11.96 0.90
C ALA A 431 17.31 -11.58 -0.40
N ASP A 432 16.71 -11.84 -1.57
CA ASP A 432 17.25 -11.39 -2.86
C ASP A 432 17.46 -9.87 -2.90
N TRP A 433 16.51 -9.10 -2.35
CA TRP A 433 16.63 -7.65 -2.24
C TRP A 433 17.81 -7.24 -1.35
N ALA A 434 17.94 -7.83 -0.16
CA ALA A 434 19.04 -7.56 0.77
C ALA A 434 20.41 -8.03 0.24
N ASP A 435 20.40 -8.98 -0.71
CA ASP A 435 21.59 -9.50 -1.39
C ASP A 435 21.90 -8.82 -2.71
N GLU A 436 21.31 -7.63 -2.94
CA GLU A 436 21.55 -6.79 -4.11
C GLU A 436 21.20 -7.43 -5.46
N VAL A 437 20.30 -8.42 -5.49
CA VAL A 437 19.75 -8.92 -6.76
C VAL A 437 19.06 -7.77 -7.50
N GLY A 438 19.28 -7.64 -8.80
CA GLY A 438 18.72 -6.56 -9.62
C GLY A 438 17.19 -6.55 -9.58
N GLU A 439 16.58 -5.35 -9.56
CA GLU A 439 15.12 -5.19 -9.51
C GLU A 439 14.40 -5.93 -10.64
N ASP A 440 14.91 -5.86 -11.89
CA ASP A 440 14.33 -6.60 -13.01
C ASP A 440 14.34 -8.11 -12.76
N THR A 441 15.44 -8.65 -12.22
CA THR A 441 15.55 -10.08 -11.89
C THR A 441 14.56 -10.49 -10.81
N ILE A 442 14.38 -9.65 -9.77
CA ILE A 442 13.39 -9.87 -8.71
C ILE A 442 11.97 -9.81 -9.32
N CYS A 443 11.69 -8.79 -10.14
CA CYS A 443 10.40 -8.64 -10.81
C CYS A 443 10.05 -9.86 -11.67
N GLU A 444 10.99 -10.37 -12.44
CA GLU A 444 10.81 -11.55 -13.27
C GLU A 444 10.64 -12.83 -12.45
N ARG A 445 11.53 -13.06 -11.47
CA ARG A 445 11.55 -14.28 -10.63
C ARG A 445 10.27 -14.45 -9.83
N TYR A 446 9.82 -13.37 -9.16
CA TYR A 446 8.65 -13.41 -8.29
C TYR A 446 7.37 -12.91 -8.96
N ARG A 447 7.47 -12.41 -10.20
CA ARG A 447 6.35 -11.86 -11.01
C ARG A 447 5.62 -10.72 -10.31
N VAL A 448 6.39 -9.78 -9.78
CA VAL A 448 5.95 -8.56 -9.10
C VAL A 448 6.39 -7.32 -9.87
N GLY A 449 5.84 -6.16 -9.53
CA GLY A 449 6.34 -4.88 -10.03
C GLY A 449 7.28 -4.21 -9.01
N PRO A 450 8.07 -3.20 -9.44
CA PRO A 450 8.94 -2.44 -8.54
C PRO A 450 8.20 -1.86 -7.33
N GLY A 451 6.99 -1.34 -7.53
CA GLY A 451 6.17 -0.81 -6.44
C GLY A 451 5.79 -1.86 -5.39
N ASP A 452 5.66 -3.14 -5.78
CA ASP A 452 5.39 -4.22 -4.84
C ASP A 452 6.63 -4.52 -3.98
N ILE A 453 7.82 -4.52 -4.61
CA ILE A 453 9.09 -4.71 -3.90
C ILE A 453 9.22 -3.62 -2.83
N TYR A 454 9.05 -2.34 -3.19
CA TYR A 454 9.16 -1.24 -2.24
C TYR A 454 8.10 -1.30 -1.14
N GLY A 455 6.85 -1.66 -1.45
CA GLY A 455 5.80 -1.86 -0.44
C GLY A 455 6.15 -2.96 0.55
N MET A 456 6.69 -4.11 0.09
CA MET A 456 7.13 -5.19 0.97
C MET A 456 8.36 -4.77 1.81
N VAL A 457 9.28 -4.03 1.21
CA VAL A 457 10.46 -3.48 1.90
C VAL A 457 10.04 -2.51 3.01
N GLU A 458 9.07 -1.63 2.77
CA GLU A 458 8.53 -0.73 3.80
C GLU A 458 7.87 -1.52 4.95
N SER A 459 7.06 -2.53 4.63
CA SER A 459 6.41 -3.38 5.64
C SER A 459 7.42 -4.17 6.47
N VAL A 460 8.39 -4.83 5.81
CA VAL A 460 9.41 -5.60 6.54
C VAL A 460 10.34 -4.71 7.34
N ALA A 461 10.70 -3.51 6.87
CA ALA A 461 11.55 -2.58 7.61
C ALA A 461 10.90 -2.15 8.93
N TRP A 462 9.58 -1.92 8.92
CA TRP A 462 8.81 -1.65 10.14
C TRP A 462 8.81 -2.85 11.09
N LEU A 463 8.58 -4.07 10.59
CA LEU A 463 8.60 -5.29 11.40
C LEU A 463 10.00 -5.62 11.95
N VAL A 464 11.07 -5.42 11.17
CA VAL A 464 12.46 -5.59 11.65
C VAL A 464 12.77 -4.61 12.78
N HIS A 465 12.32 -3.34 12.65
CA HIS A 465 12.46 -2.36 13.73
C HIS A 465 11.73 -2.79 15.01
N ALA A 466 10.51 -3.32 14.86
CA ALA A 466 9.73 -3.87 15.96
C ALA A 466 10.45 -5.09 16.58
N ALA A 467 10.88 -6.02 15.76
CA ALA A 467 11.61 -7.23 16.20
C ALA A 467 12.92 -6.88 16.93
N ARG A 468 13.67 -5.86 16.46
CA ARG A 468 14.86 -5.36 17.16
C ARG A 468 14.53 -4.84 18.56
N SER A 469 13.42 -4.10 18.67
CA SER A 469 12.98 -3.55 19.95
C SER A 469 12.54 -4.65 20.92
N LEU A 470 11.85 -5.67 20.44
CA LEU A 470 11.48 -6.86 21.19
C LEU A 470 12.71 -7.70 21.58
N ALA A 471 13.68 -7.85 20.65
CA ALA A 471 14.92 -8.58 20.94
C ALA A 471 15.73 -7.95 22.08
N LYS A 472 15.75 -6.62 22.20
CA LYS A 472 16.42 -5.95 23.32
C LYS A 472 15.83 -6.38 24.69
N LEU A 473 14.55 -6.71 24.74
CA LEU A 473 13.86 -7.12 25.97
C LEU A 473 13.99 -8.62 26.22
N PHE A 474 13.83 -9.46 25.20
CA PHE A 474 13.69 -10.91 25.35
C PHE A 474 14.91 -11.73 24.89
N ALA A 475 15.68 -11.23 23.91
CA ALA A 475 16.82 -11.92 23.30
C ALA A 475 17.93 -10.93 22.91
N PRO A 476 18.60 -10.26 23.89
CA PRO A 476 19.57 -9.17 23.60
C PRO A 476 20.71 -9.57 22.66
N HIS A 477 21.09 -10.83 22.62
CA HIS A 477 22.15 -11.36 21.74
C HIS A 477 21.76 -11.31 20.26
N LEU A 478 20.46 -11.30 19.93
CA LEU A 478 19.95 -11.16 18.56
C LEU A 478 19.80 -9.70 18.12
N ALA A 479 19.87 -8.72 19.01
CA ALA A 479 19.60 -7.32 18.68
C ALA A 479 20.59 -6.76 17.64
N ALA A 480 21.87 -7.11 17.71
CA ALA A 480 22.89 -6.62 16.77
C ALA A 480 22.72 -7.20 15.34
N PRO A 481 22.56 -8.52 15.12
CA PRO A 481 22.29 -9.04 13.78
C PRO A 481 20.95 -8.54 13.21
N ILE A 482 19.92 -8.31 14.04
CA ILE A 482 18.65 -7.75 13.59
C ILE A 482 18.83 -6.29 13.15
N GLU A 483 19.62 -5.47 13.88
CA GLU A 483 19.94 -4.10 13.47
C GLU A 483 20.69 -4.06 12.13
N GLU A 484 21.58 -5.00 11.90
CA GLU A 484 22.26 -5.17 10.62
C GLU A 484 21.25 -5.47 9.50
N MET A 485 20.30 -6.39 9.73
CA MET A 485 19.26 -6.73 8.76
C MET A 485 18.30 -5.56 8.52
N GLU A 486 17.99 -4.73 9.51
CA GLU A 486 17.19 -3.51 9.36
C GLU A 486 17.80 -2.56 8.30
N LEU A 487 19.09 -2.33 8.37
CA LEU A 487 19.78 -1.50 7.40
C LEU A 487 19.88 -2.17 6.02
N ARG A 488 20.12 -3.48 5.99
CA ARG A 488 20.23 -4.24 4.74
C ARG A 488 18.89 -4.27 3.99
N THR A 489 17.80 -4.55 4.66
CA THR A 489 16.46 -4.57 4.05
C THR A 489 16.04 -3.18 3.62
N LYS A 490 16.22 -2.16 4.46
CA LYS A 490 15.87 -0.77 4.15
C LYS A 490 16.56 -0.24 2.89
N HIS A 491 17.82 -0.58 2.68
CA HIS A 491 18.65 -0.06 1.59
C HIS A 491 18.87 -1.04 0.44
N GLY A 492 18.49 -2.31 0.58
CA GLY A 492 18.71 -3.37 -0.41
C GLY A 492 20.20 -3.62 -0.65
N ILE A 493 20.98 -3.86 0.41
CA ILE A 493 22.45 -3.97 0.36
C ILE A 493 22.97 -5.18 1.11
N LYS A 494 24.13 -5.67 0.66
CA LYS A 494 24.91 -6.64 1.40
C LYS A 494 25.63 -6.04 2.59
N LYS A 495 26.02 -6.88 3.54
CA LYS A 495 26.72 -6.52 4.78
C LYS A 495 27.95 -5.65 4.58
N GLU A 496 28.75 -5.94 3.55
CA GLU A 496 29.97 -5.19 3.28
C GLU A 496 29.77 -3.71 2.94
N LEU A 497 28.54 -3.30 2.57
CA LEU A 497 28.21 -1.90 2.24
C LEU A 497 27.69 -1.08 3.43
N LEU A 498 27.43 -1.71 4.57
CA LEU A 498 26.90 -1.04 5.76
C LEU A 498 27.71 0.19 6.21
N PRO A 499 29.07 0.17 6.20
CA PRO A 499 29.84 1.37 6.57
C PRO A 499 29.57 2.58 5.67
N LEU A 500 29.25 2.35 4.39
CA LEU A 500 29.06 3.41 3.39
C LEU A 500 27.67 4.04 3.46
N ILE A 501 26.64 3.26 3.82
CA ILE A 501 25.23 3.72 3.86
C ILE A 501 24.97 4.72 4.99
N ARG A 502 25.82 4.77 6.00
CA ARG A 502 25.75 5.78 7.07
C ARG A 502 25.98 7.20 6.56
N LEU A 503 26.55 7.35 5.36
CA LEU A 503 26.79 8.66 4.74
C LEU A 503 25.54 9.11 3.95
N HIS A 504 25.05 10.30 4.25
CA HIS A 504 23.91 10.90 3.57
C HIS A 504 24.17 11.02 2.05
N GLY A 505 23.21 10.57 1.26
CA GLY A 505 23.28 10.60 -0.20
C GLY A 505 24.00 9.41 -0.83
N ILE A 506 24.46 8.42 -0.04
CA ILE A 506 24.97 7.15 -0.55
C ILE A 506 23.86 6.10 -0.42
N GLY A 507 23.22 5.77 -1.55
CA GLY A 507 22.32 4.63 -1.67
C GLY A 507 23.01 3.41 -2.27
N ARG A 508 22.28 2.30 -2.45
CA ARG A 508 22.70 1.00 -2.96
C ARG A 508 23.72 1.08 -4.12
N VAL A 509 23.36 1.78 -5.19
CA VAL A 509 24.19 1.87 -6.41
C VAL A 509 25.52 2.60 -6.15
N ARG A 510 25.47 3.69 -5.39
CA ARG A 510 26.68 4.49 -5.08
C ARG A 510 27.61 3.74 -4.13
N ALA A 511 27.04 3.09 -3.10
CA ALA A 511 27.82 2.26 -2.18
C ALA A 511 28.54 1.13 -2.94
N ARG A 512 27.84 0.41 -3.83
CA ARG A 512 28.43 -0.67 -4.63
C ARG A 512 29.52 -0.16 -5.57
N ARG A 513 29.32 1.02 -6.19
CA ARG A 513 30.38 1.64 -7.02
C ARG A 513 31.63 1.99 -6.21
N LEU A 514 31.49 2.55 -5.02
CA LEU A 514 32.62 2.82 -4.12
C LEU A 514 33.34 1.54 -3.73
N PHE A 515 32.60 0.54 -3.26
CA PHE A 515 33.14 -0.75 -2.84
C PHE A 515 33.94 -1.43 -3.96
N ASN A 516 33.41 -1.48 -5.17
CA ASN A 516 34.08 -2.06 -6.35
C ASN A 516 35.34 -1.29 -6.77
N ASN A 517 35.54 -0.07 -6.27
CA ASN A 517 36.77 0.74 -6.44
C ASN A 517 37.68 0.70 -5.19
N ASN A 518 37.53 -0.33 -4.34
CA ASN A 518 38.28 -0.50 -3.09
C ASN A 518 38.08 0.64 -2.07
N LEU A 519 36.90 1.28 -2.07
CA LEU A 519 36.52 2.33 -1.14
C LEU A 519 35.33 1.84 -0.27
N GLY A 520 35.50 0.68 0.36
CA GLY A 520 34.45 0.01 1.15
C GLY A 520 34.33 0.48 2.60
N SER A 521 35.20 1.35 3.08
CA SER A 521 35.15 1.87 4.45
C SER A 521 35.29 3.38 4.52
N ILE A 522 34.92 3.98 5.64
CA ILE A 522 35.05 5.41 5.90
C ILE A 522 36.53 5.83 5.85
N GLU A 523 37.44 5.00 6.39
CA GLU A 523 38.88 5.22 6.39
C GLU A 523 39.43 5.22 4.94
N ALA A 524 38.99 4.27 4.12
CA ALA A 524 39.37 4.18 2.72
C ALA A 524 38.89 5.41 1.91
N LEU A 525 37.69 5.92 2.20
CA LEU A 525 37.17 7.14 1.59
C LEU A 525 38.00 8.35 1.98
N ARG A 526 38.35 8.52 3.26
CA ARG A 526 39.20 9.59 3.76
C ARG A 526 40.59 9.57 3.11
N ALA A 527 41.21 8.39 3.02
CA ALA A 527 42.52 8.21 2.41
C ALA A 527 42.51 8.49 0.90
N ALA A 528 41.41 8.20 0.21
CA ALA A 528 41.28 8.41 -1.23
C ALA A 528 41.13 9.88 -1.63
N GLY A 529 40.57 10.71 -0.75
CA GLY A 529 40.34 12.13 -0.98
C GLY A 529 39.17 12.45 -1.94
N PRO A 530 38.73 13.73 -1.96
CA PRO A 530 37.54 14.14 -2.70
C PRO A 530 37.67 14.01 -4.22
N GLU A 531 38.89 14.17 -4.76
CA GLU A 531 39.12 14.07 -6.20
C GLU A 531 38.87 12.65 -6.74
N LYS A 532 39.37 11.63 -6.03
CA LYS A 532 39.17 10.22 -6.44
C LYS A 532 37.73 9.81 -6.32
N VAL A 533 37.06 10.17 -5.23
CA VAL A 533 35.62 9.91 -5.03
C VAL A 533 34.78 10.67 -6.06
N GLY A 534 35.19 11.92 -6.40
CA GLY A 534 34.52 12.73 -7.42
C GLY A 534 34.57 12.12 -8.83
N LYS A 535 35.65 11.41 -9.18
CA LYS A 535 35.75 10.67 -10.46
C LYS A 535 34.75 9.49 -10.51
N ILE A 536 34.40 8.88 -9.37
CA ILE A 536 33.52 7.71 -9.27
C ILE A 536 32.04 8.13 -9.20
N LEU A 537 31.74 9.14 -8.37
CA LEU A 537 30.35 9.52 -8.03
C LEU A 537 29.92 10.90 -8.58
N GLY A 538 30.86 11.68 -9.09
CA GLY A 538 30.68 13.09 -9.46
C GLY A 538 31.07 14.05 -8.35
N GLN A 539 31.62 15.24 -8.74
CA GLN A 539 32.22 16.22 -7.82
C GLN A 539 31.25 16.74 -6.75
N GLY A 540 29.98 17.01 -7.12
CA GLY A 540 28.99 17.53 -6.18
C GLY A 540 28.59 16.51 -5.10
N ILE A 541 28.67 15.22 -5.38
CA ILE A 541 28.39 14.16 -4.40
C ILE A 541 29.59 13.96 -3.50
N ALA A 542 30.81 13.96 -4.08
CA ALA A 542 32.04 13.85 -3.33
C ALA A 542 32.17 14.98 -2.31
N ALA A 543 31.92 16.24 -2.72
CA ALA A 543 31.94 17.39 -1.82
C ALA A 543 31.05 17.19 -0.57
N ARG A 544 29.80 16.79 -0.77
CA ARG A 544 28.85 16.52 0.34
C ARG A 544 29.30 15.37 1.24
N ILE A 545 29.92 14.32 0.69
CA ILE A 545 30.45 13.20 1.48
C ILE A 545 31.59 13.69 2.37
N PHE A 546 32.54 14.48 1.82
CA PHE A 546 33.68 14.95 2.58
C PHE A 546 33.31 16.01 3.62
N GLU A 547 32.33 16.87 3.34
CA GLU A 547 31.71 17.78 4.33
C GLU A 547 31.17 17.00 5.55
N GLN A 548 30.47 15.87 5.34
CA GLN A 548 29.99 14.99 6.42
C GLN A 548 31.17 14.33 7.17
N LEU A 549 32.21 13.87 6.45
CA LEU A 549 33.38 13.23 7.05
C LEU A 549 34.26 14.20 7.87
N GLU A 550 34.23 15.50 7.57
CA GLU A 550 34.91 16.56 8.32
C GLU A 550 34.06 17.02 9.51
N GLY A 551 32.74 17.18 9.36
CA GLY A 551 31.81 17.55 10.44
C GLY A 551 31.71 16.51 11.56
N THR A 552 31.92 15.23 11.26
CA THR A 552 31.93 14.14 12.26
C THR A 552 33.20 14.19 13.19
N ARG A 553 34.10 15.14 13.03
CA ARG A 553 35.21 15.37 13.97
C ARG A 553 34.81 16.20 15.19
N GLU A 554 33.72 16.95 15.14
CA GLU A 554 33.29 17.86 16.23
C GLU A 554 32.17 17.28 17.14
N GLU A 555 31.50 16.19 16.77
CA GLU A 555 30.43 15.58 17.57
C GLU A 555 30.81 14.19 18.10
N VAL A 556 31.83 14.09 18.93
CA VAL A 556 31.94 13.05 19.97
C VAL A 556 31.47 13.69 21.27
N GLY A 557 30.20 13.93 21.35
CA GLY A 557 29.48 14.43 22.52
C GLY A 557 28.02 14.13 22.35
N GLU A 558 27.56 13.16 23.14
CA GLU A 558 26.16 12.86 23.52
C GLU A 558 25.06 13.32 22.56
N VAL A 559 24.55 12.41 21.74
CA VAL A 559 23.27 12.58 21.06
C VAL A 559 22.20 11.87 21.85
N SER A 560 21.33 12.65 22.47
CA SER A 560 20.09 12.18 23.07
C SER A 560 19.14 11.54 22.04
N GLU A 561 18.63 10.37 22.38
CA GLU A 561 17.71 9.53 21.57
C GLU A 561 16.26 10.04 21.48
N GLU A 562 16.02 11.33 21.42
CA GLU A 562 14.65 11.85 21.26
C GLU A 562 14.59 12.86 20.14
N GLN A 563 14.15 12.42 18.97
CA GLN A 563 13.44 13.19 17.91
C GLN A 563 13.75 12.72 16.49
N SER A 564 13.17 11.63 16.02
CA SER A 564 13.13 11.41 14.56
C SER A 564 12.08 10.44 14.01
N THR A 565 10.94 10.23 14.67
CA THR A 565 10.00 9.20 14.18
C THR A 565 8.60 9.68 13.79
N LEU A 566 8.26 10.95 13.94
CA LEU A 566 6.87 11.40 13.70
C LEU A 566 6.65 12.36 12.53
N SER A 567 7.70 12.80 11.81
CA SER A 567 7.54 13.79 10.73
C SER A 567 7.58 13.22 9.30
N ARG A 568 7.50 11.89 9.11
CA ARG A 568 7.49 11.26 7.76
C ARG A 568 6.24 10.48 7.39
N PHE A 569 5.23 10.50 8.26
CA PHE A 569 3.91 9.90 7.98
C PHE A 569 2.82 10.97 8.00
N GLY A 570 2.93 11.92 7.07
CA GLY A 570 1.88 12.84 6.70
C GLY A 570 1.47 12.60 5.26
#